data_8f275899625b7092ffed5188d9fab218
#
_entry.id   8f275899625b7092ffed5188d9fab218
#
_cell.length_a   1.000
_cell.length_b   1.000
_cell.length_c   1.000
_cell.angle_alpha   90.00
_cell.angle_beta   90.00
_cell.angle_gamma   90.00
#
_symmetry.space_group_name_H-M   'P 1'
#
loop_
_entity.id
_entity.type
_entity.pdbx_description
1 polymer ?
#
loop_
_entity_poly.entity_id
_entity_poly.type
_entity_poly.pdbx_seq_one_letter_code
_entity_poly.pdbx_strand_id
1 'polypeptide(L)'
;MKKNLLRFVLPIIMVVLLSSFAWHKFYVSVTQIDYVPNKKRIEITHRIFIDDLEKAFEKKYKKKVYLTSTKELSDAETLIKNYLKENIKISINKKPQEIVYLAREVEGDVLIFYTKIAISKKINTFEIFNSLLTNVYSEQQNIVHVNINSNK
;
A
#
# COMPACT_ATOMS: atom_id res chain seq x y z
N MET A 1 34.17 -46.57 8.77
CA MET A 1 33.13 -46.08 7.84
C MET A 1 32.16 -45.05 8.46
N LYS A 2 31.68 -45.20 9.67
CA LYS A 2 30.68 -44.25 10.30
C LYS A 2 31.17 -42.79 10.49
N LYS A 3 32.49 -42.58 10.83
CA LYS A 3 33.07 -41.23 11.03
C LYS A 3 33.14 -40.38 9.76
N ASN A 4 33.30 -40.98 8.61
CA ASN A 4 33.41 -40.27 7.33
C ASN A 4 32.00 -39.86 6.80
N LEU A 5 30.98 -40.69 7.06
CA LEU A 5 29.61 -40.35 6.69
C LEU A 5 29.11 -39.09 7.42
N LEU A 6 29.44 -38.99 8.73
CA LEU A 6 29.06 -37.82 9.54
C LEU A 6 29.69 -36.51 9.05
N ARG A 7 30.91 -36.57 8.51
CA ARG A 7 31.60 -35.38 7.93
C ARG A 7 30.93 -34.83 6.67
N PHE A 8 30.23 -35.67 5.91
CA PHE A 8 29.49 -35.25 4.72
C PHE A 8 28.03 -34.90 5.02
N VAL A 9 27.42 -35.58 5.98
CA VAL A 9 25.98 -35.34 6.37
C VAL A 9 25.84 -34.05 7.14
N LEU A 10 26.77 -33.71 8.01
CA LEU A 10 26.70 -32.49 8.85
C LEU A 10 26.62 -31.18 8.05
N PRO A 11 27.47 -30.93 7.02
CA PRO A 11 27.36 -29.74 6.20
C PRO A 11 26.09 -29.70 5.35
N ILE A 12 25.57 -30.84 4.91
CA ILE A 12 24.30 -30.91 4.16
C ILE A 12 23.14 -30.52 5.07
N ILE A 13 23.09 -31.01 6.30
CA ILE A 13 22.08 -30.60 7.29
C ILE A 13 22.19 -29.10 7.59
N MET A 14 23.40 -28.57 7.70
CA MET A 14 23.63 -27.14 7.94
C MET A 14 23.14 -26.27 6.78
N VAL A 15 23.33 -26.69 5.54
CA VAL A 15 22.82 -25.99 4.34
C VAL A 15 21.29 -26.05 4.30
N VAL A 16 20.67 -27.18 4.63
CA VAL A 16 19.22 -27.34 4.69
C VAL A 16 18.63 -26.48 5.81
N LEU A 17 19.27 -26.37 6.98
CA LEU A 17 18.84 -25.51 8.07
C LEU A 17 18.98 -24.01 7.73
N LEU A 18 19.98 -23.62 6.94
CA LEU A 18 20.17 -22.24 6.50
C LEU A 18 19.23 -21.86 5.36
N SER A 19 18.70 -22.80 4.58
CA SER A 19 17.73 -22.56 3.51
C SER A 19 16.29 -22.41 4.01
N SER A 20 16.01 -22.72 5.26
CA SER A 20 14.68 -22.57 5.87
C SER A 20 14.37 -21.15 6.39
N PHE A 21 15.17 -20.13 6.05
CA PHE A 21 14.75 -18.75 6.15
C PHE A 21 13.64 -18.52 5.10
N ALA A 22 12.42 -18.85 5.47
CA ALA A 22 11.24 -18.40 4.75
C ALA A 22 11.32 -16.87 4.69
N TRP A 23 11.40 -16.32 3.49
CA TRP A 23 11.23 -14.90 3.27
C TRP A 23 9.82 -14.54 3.73
N HIS A 24 9.70 -14.01 4.94
CA HIS A 24 8.46 -13.36 5.35
C HIS A 24 8.27 -12.17 4.41
N LYS A 25 7.43 -12.35 3.40
CA LYS A 25 6.95 -11.24 2.60
C LYS A 25 6.14 -10.35 3.53
N PHE A 26 6.64 -9.16 3.80
CA PHE A 26 5.88 -8.15 4.52
C PHE A 26 4.90 -7.50 3.54
N TYR A 27 3.62 -7.80 3.70
CA TYR A 27 2.57 -7.14 2.96
C TYR A 27 2.19 -5.86 3.69
N VAL A 28 2.72 -4.73 3.23
CA VAL A 28 2.57 -3.44 3.90
C VAL A 28 2.20 -2.36 2.89
N SER A 29 1.26 -1.51 3.25
CA SER A 29 1.06 -0.22 2.61
C SER A 29 1.22 0.90 3.63
N VAL A 30 1.65 2.08 3.18
CA VAL A 30 1.79 3.26 4.04
C VAL A 30 0.94 4.39 3.50
N THR A 31 0.10 4.96 4.35
CA THR A 31 -0.70 6.14 4.04
C THR A 31 -0.30 7.27 4.97
N GLN A 32 0.23 8.34 4.40
CA GLN A 32 0.55 9.59 5.11
C GLN A 32 -0.55 10.61 4.85
N ILE A 33 -1.08 11.23 5.92
CA ILE A 33 -2.17 12.20 5.89
C ILE A 33 -1.74 13.46 6.61
N ASP A 34 -1.62 14.56 5.88
CA ASP A 34 -1.17 15.84 6.40
C ASP A 34 -2.19 16.94 6.13
N TYR A 35 -2.64 17.63 7.18
CA TYR A 35 -3.44 18.84 7.03
C TYR A 35 -2.52 20.03 6.74
N VAL A 36 -2.79 20.75 5.67
CA VAL A 36 -2.05 21.92 5.21
C VAL A 36 -2.94 23.16 5.34
N PRO A 37 -2.92 23.87 6.50
CA PRO A 37 -3.86 24.95 6.82
C PRO A 37 -3.86 26.10 5.80
N ASN A 38 -2.70 26.54 5.34
CA ASN A 38 -2.55 27.61 4.35
C ASN A 38 -3.16 27.26 2.98
N LYS A 39 -3.25 25.98 2.64
CA LYS A 39 -3.87 25.47 1.41
C LYS A 39 -5.32 25.03 1.64
N LYS A 40 -5.82 25.08 2.87
CA LYS A 40 -7.15 24.59 3.28
C LYS A 40 -7.47 23.20 2.72
N ARG A 41 -6.53 22.27 2.86
CA ARG A 41 -6.70 20.91 2.37
C ARG A 41 -5.94 19.89 3.22
N ILE A 42 -6.37 18.66 3.15
CA ILE A 42 -5.57 17.48 3.54
C ILE A 42 -4.87 16.98 2.28
N GLU A 43 -3.58 16.75 2.37
CA GLU A 43 -2.77 16.06 1.37
C GLU A 43 -2.55 14.64 1.86
N ILE A 44 -2.71 13.65 0.96
CA ILE A 44 -2.61 12.24 1.30
C ILE A 44 -1.68 11.58 0.30
N THR A 45 -0.69 10.86 0.82
CA THR A 45 0.23 10.06 0.04
C THR A 45 0.03 8.59 0.40
N HIS A 46 -0.21 7.74 -0.61
CA HIS A 46 -0.32 6.30 -0.44
C HIS A 46 0.88 5.63 -1.11
N ARG A 47 1.58 4.76 -0.39
CA ARG A 47 2.70 3.95 -0.89
C ARG A 47 2.33 2.49 -0.89
N ILE A 48 2.38 1.86 -2.06
CA ILE A 48 1.98 0.47 -2.28
C ILE A 48 3.01 -0.20 -3.19
N PHE A 49 3.42 -1.42 -2.88
CA PHE A 49 4.28 -2.20 -3.77
C PHE A 49 3.56 -2.50 -5.09
N ILE A 50 4.28 -2.32 -6.20
CA ILE A 50 3.72 -2.47 -7.56
C ILE A 50 3.21 -3.89 -7.78
N ASP A 51 3.99 -4.89 -7.38
CA ASP A 51 3.63 -6.30 -7.56
C ASP A 51 2.40 -6.72 -6.73
N ASP A 52 2.22 -6.12 -5.56
CA ASP A 52 1.06 -6.38 -4.71
C ASP A 52 -0.21 -5.73 -5.26
N LEU A 53 -0.08 -4.52 -5.82
CA LEU A 53 -1.18 -3.84 -6.49
C LEU A 53 -1.59 -4.55 -7.78
N GLU A 54 -0.62 -5.04 -8.56
CA GLU A 54 -0.87 -5.88 -9.74
C GLU A 54 -1.69 -7.11 -9.40
N LYS A 55 -1.33 -7.82 -8.32
CA LYS A 55 -2.10 -8.99 -7.85
C LYS A 55 -3.50 -8.62 -7.40
N ALA A 56 -3.66 -7.46 -6.75
CA ALA A 56 -4.98 -6.97 -6.36
C ALA A 56 -5.86 -6.70 -7.59
N PHE A 57 -5.28 -6.12 -8.63
CA PHE A 57 -5.99 -5.85 -9.88
C PHE A 57 -6.31 -7.14 -10.64
N GLU A 58 -5.36 -8.08 -10.74
CA GLU A 58 -5.61 -9.38 -11.36
C GLU A 58 -6.73 -10.14 -10.65
N LYS A 59 -6.73 -10.13 -9.31
CA LYS A 59 -7.80 -10.76 -8.51
C LYS A 59 -9.16 -10.08 -8.73
N LYS A 60 -9.19 -8.74 -8.74
CA LYS A 60 -10.43 -7.96 -8.82
C LYS A 60 -10.97 -7.84 -10.24
N TYR A 61 -10.13 -7.45 -11.17
CA TYR A 61 -10.53 -7.10 -12.55
C TYR A 61 -10.31 -8.26 -13.54
N LYS A 62 -9.72 -9.38 -13.09
CA LYS A 62 -9.43 -10.58 -13.89
C LYS A 62 -8.52 -10.31 -15.10
N LYS A 63 -7.67 -9.29 -15.01
CA LYS A 63 -6.71 -8.91 -16.05
C LYS A 63 -5.41 -8.37 -15.46
N LYS A 64 -4.29 -8.61 -16.17
CA LYS A 64 -3.00 -8.00 -15.84
C LYS A 64 -2.97 -6.58 -16.38
N VAL A 65 -2.59 -5.63 -15.53
CA VAL A 65 -2.58 -4.20 -15.90
C VAL A 65 -1.22 -3.75 -16.39
N TYR A 66 -0.15 -4.47 -16.00
CA TYR A 66 1.26 -4.18 -16.35
C TYR A 66 1.70 -2.78 -15.92
N LEU A 67 1.33 -2.41 -14.69
CA LEU A 67 1.62 -1.10 -14.11
C LEU A 67 3.09 -0.71 -14.30
N THR A 68 3.33 0.54 -14.65
CA THR A 68 4.65 1.15 -14.82
C THR A 68 5.52 0.58 -15.95
N SER A 69 5.01 -0.37 -16.72
CA SER A 69 5.71 -0.95 -17.86
C SER A 69 5.27 -0.30 -19.19
N THR A 70 6.03 -0.57 -20.25
CA THR A 70 5.67 -0.15 -21.62
C THR A 70 4.39 -0.83 -22.14
N LYS A 71 3.90 -1.86 -21.44
CA LYS A 71 2.66 -2.60 -21.76
C LYS A 71 1.50 -2.20 -20.85
N GLU A 72 1.64 -1.14 -20.06
CA GLU A 72 0.59 -0.70 -19.17
C GLU A 72 -0.70 -0.43 -19.94
N LEU A 73 -1.82 -0.93 -19.40
CA LEU A 73 -3.12 -0.75 -20.02
C LEU A 73 -3.53 0.74 -20.01
N SER A 74 -4.18 1.18 -21.08
CA SER A 74 -4.64 2.58 -21.21
C SER A 74 -5.66 3.00 -20.15
N ASP A 75 -6.39 2.05 -19.55
CA ASP A 75 -7.35 2.29 -18.48
C ASP A 75 -6.76 2.12 -17.06
N ALA A 76 -5.46 1.88 -16.94
CA ALA A 76 -4.77 1.65 -15.65
C ALA A 76 -5.06 2.74 -14.62
N GLU A 77 -5.01 4.00 -15.02
CA GLU A 77 -5.30 5.13 -14.12
C GLU A 77 -6.74 5.12 -13.62
N THR A 78 -7.69 4.75 -14.46
CA THR A 78 -9.10 4.59 -14.06
C THR A 78 -9.27 3.46 -13.04
N LEU A 79 -8.59 2.33 -13.27
CA LEU A 79 -8.61 1.20 -12.33
C LEU A 79 -8.01 1.58 -10.98
N ILE A 80 -6.91 2.33 -10.97
CA ILE A 80 -6.27 2.86 -9.76
C ILE A 80 -7.25 3.76 -8.98
N LYS A 81 -7.86 4.76 -9.65
CA LYS A 81 -8.81 5.68 -9.03
C LYS A 81 -10.00 4.93 -8.40
N ASN A 82 -10.56 3.97 -9.11
CA ASN A 82 -11.66 3.14 -8.61
C ASN A 82 -11.22 2.30 -7.42
N TYR A 83 -10.05 1.69 -7.49
CA TYR A 83 -9.49 0.86 -6.41
C TYR A 83 -9.26 1.68 -5.14
N LEU A 84 -8.66 2.87 -5.25
CA LEU A 84 -8.47 3.76 -4.11
C LEU A 84 -9.81 4.21 -3.51
N LYS A 85 -10.77 4.62 -4.34
CA LYS A 85 -12.11 5.07 -3.90
C LYS A 85 -12.88 3.99 -3.14
N GLU A 86 -12.72 2.74 -3.52
CA GLU A 86 -13.41 1.64 -2.85
C GLU A 86 -12.76 1.25 -1.52
N ASN A 87 -11.43 1.31 -1.44
CA ASN A 87 -10.67 0.79 -0.31
C ASN A 87 -10.25 1.87 0.71
N ILE A 88 -10.32 3.15 0.34
CA ILE A 88 -10.06 4.27 1.24
C ILE A 88 -11.32 5.10 1.40
N LYS A 89 -11.79 5.24 2.64
CA LYS A 89 -12.92 6.12 2.97
C LYS A 89 -12.51 7.03 4.13
N ILE A 90 -12.80 8.31 4.01
CA ILE A 90 -12.47 9.30 5.03
C ILE A 90 -13.73 10.06 5.37
N SER A 91 -13.97 10.24 6.67
CA SER A 91 -15.03 11.09 7.22
C SER A 91 -14.42 12.19 8.08
N ILE A 92 -14.91 13.41 7.90
CA ILE A 92 -14.53 14.57 8.73
C ILE A 92 -15.79 15.12 9.34
N ASN A 93 -15.77 15.30 10.67
CA ASN A 93 -16.94 15.74 11.42
C ASN A 93 -18.17 14.86 11.12
N LYS A 94 -17.97 13.54 11.07
CA LYS A 94 -18.97 12.51 10.76
C LYS A 94 -19.58 12.61 9.35
N LYS A 95 -18.95 13.36 8.43
CA LYS A 95 -19.40 13.48 7.05
C LYS A 95 -18.38 12.84 6.11
N PRO A 96 -18.81 11.94 5.23
CA PRO A 96 -17.95 11.39 4.20
C PRO A 96 -17.33 12.48 3.32
N GLN A 97 -16.07 12.33 2.97
CA GLN A 97 -15.32 13.26 2.15
C GLN A 97 -15.02 12.68 0.78
N GLU A 98 -15.03 13.54 -0.22
CA GLU A 98 -14.54 13.19 -1.54
C GLU A 98 -13.01 13.26 -1.57
N ILE A 99 -12.38 12.14 -1.95
CA ILE A 99 -10.93 12.04 -2.13
C ILE A 99 -10.63 12.27 -3.61
N VAL A 100 -9.94 13.36 -3.90
CA VAL A 100 -9.56 13.74 -5.26
C VAL A 100 -8.18 13.20 -5.58
N TYR A 101 -8.08 12.33 -6.56
CA TYR A 101 -6.80 11.83 -7.10
C TYR A 101 -6.08 12.96 -7.84
N LEU A 102 -4.77 13.08 -7.65
CA LEU A 102 -3.94 14.10 -8.28
C LEU A 102 -2.97 13.53 -9.30
N ALA A 103 -2.14 12.60 -8.86
CA ALA A 103 -1.05 12.04 -9.65
C ALA A 103 -0.54 10.73 -9.04
N ARG A 104 0.37 10.09 -9.75
CA ARG A 104 1.19 8.98 -9.24
C ARG A 104 2.64 9.16 -9.68
N GLU A 105 3.55 8.54 -8.94
CA GLU A 105 4.96 8.41 -9.32
C GLU A 105 5.49 7.04 -8.89
N VAL A 106 6.66 6.68 -9.40
CA VAL A 106 7.32 5.40 -9.12
C VAL A 106 8.61 5.67 -8.37
N GLU A 107 8.80 4.98 -7.25
CA GLU A 107 10.03 4.99 -6.45
C GLU A 107 10.48 3.55 -6.22
N GLY A 108 11.45 3.09 -7.03
CA GLY A 108 11.88 1.69 -7.00
C GLY A 108 10.76 0.74 -7.38
N ASP A 109 10.38 -0.14 -6.45
CA ASP A 109 9.28 -1.11 -6.58
C ASP A 109 7.95 -0.61 -5.97
N VAL A 110 7.90 0.65 -5.55
CA VAL A 110 6.74 1.28 -4.92
C VAL A 110 6.06 2.23 -5.88
N LEU A 111 4.74 2.13 -5.96
CA LEU A 111 3.88 3.11 -6.62
C LEU A 111 3.31 4.07 -5.55
N ILE A 112 3.54 5.35 -5.76
CA ILE A 112 3.10 6.42 -4.87
C ILE A 112 1.91 7.12 -5.51
N PHE A 113 0.82 7.28 -4.76
CA PHE A 113 -0.36 8.01 -5.19
C PHE A 113 -0.55 9.26 -4.35
N TYR A 114 -0.86 10.36 -5.00
CA TYR A 114 -1.19 11.63 -4.36
C TYR A 114 -2.67 11.91 -4.49
N THR A 115 -3.30 12.14 -3.36
CA THR A 115 -4.70 12.52 -3.29
C THR A 115 -4.90 13.70 -2.36
N LYS A 116 -6.05 14.37 -2.44
CA LYS A 116 -6.38 15.50 -1.55
C LYS A 116 -7.85 15.50 -1.16
N ILE A 117 -8.14 16.18 -0.05
CA ILE A 117 -9.48 16.55 0.38
C ILE A 117 -9.50 18.06 0.64
N ALA A 118 -10.46 18.79 0.05
CA ALA A 118 -10.65 20.20 0.36
C ALA A 118 -11.29 20.37 1.73
N ILE A 119 -10.79 21.31 2.54
CA ILE A 119 -11.25 21.56 3.89
C ILE A 119 -11.82 22.98 3.99
N SER A 120 -13.12 23.10 4.25
CA SER A 120 -13.81 24.38 4.42
C SER A 120 -14.14 24.74 5.87
N LYS A 121 -14.04 23.79 6.79
CA LYS A 121 -14.40 23.93 8.20
C LYS A 121 -13.33 23.36 9.11
N LYS A 122 -13.33 23.77 10.40
CA LYS A 122 -12.47 23.19 11.42
C LYS A 122 -12.69 21.68 11.51
N ILE A 123 -11.61 20.94 11.61
CA ILE A 123 -11.61 19.48 11.80
C ILE A 123 -11.73 19.21 13.30
N ASN A 124 -12.86 18.64 13.74
CA ASN A 124 -13.07 18.23 15.13
C ASN A 124 -12.92 16.70 15.26
N THR A 125 -13.39 15.95 14.26
CA THR A 125 -13.22 14.50 14.21
C THR A 125 -12.72 14.10 12.84
N PHE A 126 -11.83 13.11 12.81
CA PHE A 126 -11.28 12.50 11.60
C PHE A 126 -11.36 11.00 11.74
N GLU A 127 -11.92 10.34 10.74
CA GLU A 127 -12.05 8.89 10.67
C GLU A 127 -11.56 8.41 9.33
N ILE A 128 -10.79 7.33 9.32
CA ILE A 128 -10.33 6.67 8.10
C ILE A 128 -10.61 5.18 8.14
N PHE A 129 -11.13 4.66 7.03
CA PHE A 129 -11.18 3.24 6.72
C PHE A 129 -10.19 2.95 5.58
N ASN A 130 -9.31 1.99 5.80
CA ASN A 130 -8.30 1.57 4.83
C ASN A 130 -8.28 0.05 4.73
N SER A 131 -8.73 -0.50 3.60
CA SER A 131 -8.74 -1.92 3.29
C SER A 131 -7.86 -2.26 2.07
N LEU A 132 -6.89 -1.41 1.74
CA LEU A 132 -5.96 -1.70 0.63
C LEU A 132 -5.33 -3.08 0.82
N LEU A 133 -5.35 -3.90 -0.24
CA LEU A 133 -4.74 -5.22 -0.33
C LEU A 133 -5.27 -6.29 0.65
N THR A 134 -6.16 -5.96 1.60
CA THR A 134 -6.66 -6.92 2.61
C THR A 134 -7.47 -8.06 1.99
N ASN A 135 -8.00 -7.88 0.80
CA ASN A 135 -8.68 -8.92 0.04
C ASN A 135 -7.72 -9.86 -0.71
N VAL A 136 -6.43 -9.52 -0.77
CA VAL A 136 -5.38 -10.32 -1.44
C VAL A 136 -4.58 -11.09 -0.42
N TYR A 137 -4.18 -10.43 0.67
CA TYR A 137 -3.30 -10.95 1.70
C TYR A 137 -3.96 -10.90 3.07
N SER A 138 -3.98 -12.03 3.76
CA SER A 138 -4.51 -12.15 5.14
C SER A 138 -3.63 -11.40 6.15
N GLU A 139 -2.32 -11.31 5.88
CA GLU A 139 -1.33 -10.66 6.74
C GLU A 139 -1.09 -9.19 6.38
N GLN A 140 -1.92 -8.60 5.49
CA GLN A 140 -1.77 -7.20 5.08
C GLN A 140 -1.79 -6.25 6.27
N GLN A 141 -0.80 -5.37 6.32
CA GLN A 141 -0.71 -4.28 7.28
C GLN A 141 -0.83 -2.92 6.55
N ASN A 142 -1.83 -2.14 6.93
CA ASN A 142 -2.03 -0.79 6.41
C ASN A 142 -1.62 0.23 7.48
N ILE A 143 -0.41 0.77 7.36
CA ILE A 143 0.11 1.77 8.30
C ILE A 143 -0.44 3.14 7.89
N VAL A 144 -1.05 3.85 8.84
CA VAL A 144 -1.62 5.17 8.61
C VAL A 144 -1.00 6.18 9.58
N HIS A 145 -0.29 7.16 9.03
CA HIS A 145 0.23 8.30 9.77
C HIS A 145 -0.71 9.49 9.57
N VAL A 146 -1.23 10.05 10.66
CA VAL A 146 -2.18 11.16 10.61
C VAL A 146 -1.60 12.37 11.33
N ASN A 147 -1.43 13.47 10.60
CA ASN A 147 -0.93 14.75 11.11
C ASN A 147 -1.95 15.86 10.79
N ILE A 148 -2.98 15.97 11.63
CA ILE A 148 -4.07 16.93 11.44
C ILE A 148 -3.96 18.10 12.42
N ASN A 149 -3.38 17.89 13.59
CA ASN A 149 -3.20 18.90 14.62
C ASN A 149 -1.76 19.42 14.59
N SER A 150 -1.47 20.38 13.73
CA SER A 150 -0.25 21.18 13.84
C SER A 150 -0.47 22.31 14.86
N ASN A 151 -0.63 21.99 16.14
CA ASN A 151 -0.26 22.93 17.19
C ASN A 151 1.26 22.83 17.33
N LYS A 152 1.96 23.62 16.56
CA LYS A 152 3.32 24.10 16.89
C LYS A 152 3.20 25.49 17.41
#